data_e5f3dcc82096ac2ab282524313474902
#
_entry.id   e5f3dcc82096ac2ab282524313474902
#
_cell.length_a   1.000
_cell.length_b   1.000
_cell.length_c   1.000
_cell.angle_alpha   90.00
_cell.angle_beta   90.00
_cell.angle_gamma   90.00
#
_symmetry.space_group_name_H-M   'P 1'
#
loop_
_entity.id
_entity.type
_entity.pdbx_description
1 polymer ?
#
loop_
_entity_poly.entity_id
_entity_poly.type
_entity_poly.pdbx_seq_one_letter_code
_entity_poly.pdbx_strand_id
1 'polypeptide(L)'
;RHGPSALIDCGEGARILIDCGSGVTQRLLEHGLPGSEIDALLLTHLHSDHIVDLFQLIISSWHQGRARPQKIFGPPGTRDYVDQLLMLWKAELRQRIAHEQRSSTKALEVDVTEIKDGEELNFGNLRVKTVTVMHLPVRHAFGFVFETAEEKAVISGDTIYCPALIEAAKGADVLLHEVFIHGEMSQVAGNRTLKTV
;
A
#
# COMPACT_ATOMS: atom_id res chain seq x y z
N ARG A 1 -5.19 11.43 13.72
CA ARG A 1 -4.52 10.17 13.34
C ARG A 1 -4.52 10.07 11.82
N HIS A 2 -3.46 9.53 11.25
CA HIS A 2 -3.36 9.20 9.82
C HIS A 2 -3.75 7.74 9.62
N GLY A 3 -4.14 7.37 8.39
CA GLY A 3 -4.44 5.99 8.03
C GLY A 3 -3.19 5.11 7.95
N PRO A 4 -3.37 3.77 7.90
CA PRO A 4 -2.27 2.83 7.81
C PRO A 4 -1.44 3.05 6.55
N SER A 5 -0.13 3.11 6.71
CA SER A 5 0.85 3.07 5.62
C SER A 5 2.25 2.88 6.18
N ALA A 6 3.11 2.24 5.42
CA ALA A 6 4.52 2.07 5.73
C ALA A 6 5.37 2.24 4.48
N LEU A 7 6.63 2.60 4.64
CA LEU A 7 7.60 2.72 3.55
C LEU A 7 8.78 1.79 3.82
N ILE A 8 9.12 0.99 2.83
CA ILE A 8 10.41 0.31 2.73
C ILE A 8 11.27 1.11 1.76
N ASP A 9 12.37 1.67 2.25
CA ASP A 9 13.36 2.41 1.47
C ASP A 9 14.71 1.69 1.53
N CYS A 10 15.14 1.18 0.41
CA CYS A 10 16.42 0.48 0.27
C CYS A 10 17.58 1.43 -0.10
N GLY A 11 17.49 2.70 0.21
CA GLY A 11 18.50 3.71 -0.10
C GLY A 11 18.65 3.95 -1.61
N GLU A 12 19.72 3.46 -2.21
CA GLU A 12 19.91 3.54 -3.68
C GLU A 12 19.05 2.52 -4.46
N GLY A 13 18.32 1.65 -3.76
CA GLY A 13 17.43 0.64 -4.32
C GLY A 13 15.98 1.12 -4.46
N ALA A 14 15.06 0.17 -4.38
CA ALA A 14 13.63 0.43 -4.55
C ALA A 14 13.01 1.08 -3.31
N ARG A 15 12.02 1.95 -3.55
CA ARG A 15 11.13 2.54 -2.56
C ARG A 15 9.73 1.98 -2.73
N ILE A 16 9.32 1.17 -1.78
CA ILE A 16 8.04 0.47 -1.81
C ILE A 16 7.14 1.03 -0.72
N LEU A 17 6.02 1.61 -1.14
CA LEU A 17 4.97 2.04 -0.22
C LEU A 17 4.02 0.87 0.04
N ILE A 18 3.66 0.66 1.29
CA ILE A 18 2.69 -0.34 1.72
C ILE A 18 1.48 0.39 2.26
N ASP A 19 0.34 0.11 1.66
CA ASP A 19 -0.93 0.78 1.88
C ASP A 19 -0.91 2.29 1.59
N CYS A 20 -2.07 2.86 1.39
CA CYS A 20 -2.27 4.25 1.01
C CYS A 20 -3.41 4.87 1.83
N GLY A 21 -3.26 4.79 3.16
CA GLY A 21 -4.20 5.33 4.10
C GLY A 21 -4.17 6.86 4.14
N SER A 22 -5.15 7.42 4.83
CA SER A 22 -5.36 8.88 4.90
C SER A 22 -4.12 9.65 5.31
N GLY A 23 -3.71 10.62 4.50
CA GLY A 23 -2.61 11.54 4.77
C GLY A 23 -1.22 11.01 4.43
N VAL A 24 -1.10 9.85 3.79
CA VAL A 24 0.22 9.29 3.42
C VAL A 24 0.98 10.21 2.49
N THR A 25 0.31 10.81 1.52
CA THR A 25 0.94 11.75 0.56
C THR A 25 1.57 12.94 1.27
N GLN A 26 0.89 13.49 2.27
CA GLN A 26 1.44 14.58 3.06
C GLN A 26 2.63 14.12 3.91
N ARG A 27 2.54 12.95 4.54
CA ARG A 27 3.63 12.39 5.36
C ARG A 27 4.88 12.11 4.55
N LEU A 28 4.75 11.61 3.34
CA LEU A 28 5.88 11.45 2.42
C LEU A 28 6.58 12.79 2.17
N LEU A 29 5.83 13.86 1.87
CA LEU A 29 6.39 15.19 1.64
C LEU A 29 7.07 15.78 2.88
N GLU A 30 6.49 15.60 4.07
CA GLU A 30 7.09 16.03 5.34
C GLU A 30 8.46 15.37 5.60
N HIS A 31 8.66 14.15 5.08
CA HIS A 31 9.94 13.44 5.12
C HIS A 31 10.85 13.73 3.91
N GLY A 32 10.49 14.71 3.07
CA GLY A 32 11.28 15.09 1.91
C GLY A 32 11.22 14.08 0.75
N LEU A 33 10.26 13.16 0.78
CA LEU A 33 10.10 12.11 -0.21
C LEU A 33 8.85 12.38 -1.06
N PRO A 34 8.98 12.88 -2.29
CA PRO A 34 7.83 13.05 -3.16
C PRO A 34 7.29 11.70 -3.65
N GLY A 35 5.97 11.59 -3.82
CA GLY A 35 5.33 10.38 -4.34
C GLY A 35 5.82 9.96 -5.72
N SER A 36 6.43 10.90 -6.48
CA SER A 36 7.06 10.60 -7.78
C SER A 36 8.25 9.63 -7.67
N GLU A 37 8.85 9.51 -6.50
CA GLU A 37 10.00 8.63 -6.23
C GLU A 37 9.59 7.22 -5.75
N ILE A 38 8.31 7.00 -5.46
CA ILE A 38 7.82 5.67 -5.08
C ILE A 38 7.84 4.75 -6.30
N ASP A 39 8.48 3.59 -6.18
CA ASP A 39 8.62 2.63 -7.28
C ASP A 39 7.38 1.76 -7.44
N ALA A 40 6.79 1.34 -6.32
CA ALA A 40 5.55 0.57 -6.30
C ALA A 40 4.75 0.84 -5.03
N LEU A 41 3.44 0.66 -5.13
CA LEU A 41 2.50 0.57 -4.02
C LEU A 41 2.05 -0.88 -3.87
N LEU A 42 2.16 -1.43 -2.67
CA LEU A 42 1.60 -2.73 -2.31
C LEU A 42 0.42 -2.52 -1.37
N LEU A 43 -0.73 -3.09 -1.71
CA LEU A 43 -1.92 -3.02 -0.87
C LEU A 43 -2.11 -4.34 -0.12
N THR A 44 -2.23 -4.26 1.19
CA THR A 44 -2.48 -5.43 2.05
C THR A 44 -3.89 -5.96 1.84
N HIS A 45 -4.87 -5.06 1.79
CA HIS A 45 -6.28 -5.35 1.52
C HIS A 45 -7.02 -4.07 1.09
N LEU A 46 -8.32 -4.17 0.79
CA LEU A 46 -9.09 -3.05 0.22
C LEU A 46 -10.05 -2.38 1.20
N HIS A 47 -9.77 -2.36 2.51
CA HIS A 47 -10.50 -1.48 3.41
C HIS A 47 -10.17 -0.02 3.13
N SER A 48 -11.16 0.84 3.33
CA SER A 48 -11.08 2.24 2.93
C SER A 48 -9.95 3.01 3.61
N ASP A 49 -9.63 2.71 4.84
CA ASP A 49 -8.56 3.34 5.60
C ASP A 49 -7.16 2.98 5.10
N HIS A 50 -7.01 1.88 4.33
CA HIS A 50 -5.78 1.46 3.68
C HIS A 50 -5.60 1.99 2.25
N ILE A 51 -6.66 2.55 1.62
CA ILE A 51 -6.63 2.90 0.19
C ILE A 51 -7.14 4.30 -0.13
N VAL A 52 -7.67 5.04 0.86
CA VAL A 52 -8.42 6.29 0.62
C VAL A 52 -7.58 7.40 -0.02
N ASP A 53 -6.26 7.43 0.20
CA ASP A 53 -5.36 8.48 -0.32
C ASP A 53 -4.80 8.17 -1.72
N LEU A 54 -5.23 7.06 -2.35
CA LEU A 54 -4.65 6.58 -3.60
C LEU A 54 -4.76 7.60 -4.74
N PHE A 55 -5.91 8.24 -4.91
CA PHE A 55 -6.04 9.28 -5.94
C PHE A 55 -5.12 10.46 -5.67
N GLN A 56 -4.99 10.86 -4.40
CA GLN A 56 -4.10 11.94 -4.00
C GLN A 56 -2.63 11.59 -4.27
N LEU A 57 -2.22 10.35 -4.03
CA LEU A 57 -0.88 9.88 -4.35
C LEU A 57 -0.60 9.95 -5.86
N ILE A 58 -1.55 9.50 -6.70
CA ILE A 58 -1.42 9.51 -8.16
C ILE A 58 -1.28 10.96 -8.67
N ILE A 59 -2.21 11.83 -8.31
CA ILE A 59 -2.23 13.21 -8.80
C ILE A 59 -1.04 14.03 -8.29
N SER A 60 -0.65 13.85 -7.02
CA SER A 60 0.52 14.52 -6.46
C SER A 60 1.81 14.07 -7.11
N SER A 61 1.96 12.78 -7.37
CA SER A 61 3.13 12.23 -8.08
C SER A 61 3.27 12.84 -9.47
N TRP A 62 2.17 13.02 -10.20
CA TRP A 62 2.16 13.69 -11.49
C TRP A 62 2.61 15.15 -11.36
N HIS A 63 2.09 15.89 -10.38
CA HIS A 63 2.49 17.28 -10.09
C HIS A 63 3.96 17.40 -9.70
N GLN A 64 4.52 16.38 -9.08
CA GLN A 64 5.92 16.29 -8.65
C GLN A 64 6.86 15.81 -9.78
N GLY A 65 6.36 15.68 -11.02
CA GLY A 65 7.17 15.41 -12.19
C GLY A 65 7.37 13.93 -12.52
N ARG A 66 6.59 13.02 -11.93
CA ARG A 66 6.63 11.60 -12.32
C ARG A 66 6.33 11.45 -13.81
N ALA A 67 7.18 10.76 -14.54
CA ALA A 67 7.08 10.52 -15.98
C ALA A 67 6.95 9.03 -16.34
N ARG A 68 6.55 8.20 -15.37
CA ARG A 68 6.35 6.74 -15.51
C ARG A 68 5.02 6.34 -14.89
N PRO A 69 4.39 5.22 -15.34
CA PRO A 69 3.18 4.70 -14.72
C PRO A 69 3.33 4.41 -13.22
N GLN A 70 2.24 4.49 -12.49
CA GLN A 70 2.17 3.97 -11.13
C GLN A 70 2.08 2.45 -11.18
N LYS A 71 2.90 1.75 -10.40
CA LYS A 71 2.80 0.30 -10.24
C LYS A 71 2.07 0.00 -8.93
N ILE A 72 0.97 -0.71 -9.02
CA ILE A 72 0.17 -1.11 -7.86
C ILE A 72 0.03 -2.62 -7.85
N PHE A 73 0.38 -3.21 -6.72
CA PHE A 73 0.18 -4.62 -6.44
C PHE A 73 -0.82 -4.74 -5.29
N GLY A 74 -1.86 -5.54 -5.46
CA GLY A 74 -2.87 -5.67 -4.42
C GLY A 74 -3.74 -6.91 -4.59
N PRO A 75 -4.63 -7.19 -3.65
CA PRO A 75 -5.50 -8.35 -3.70
C PRO A 75 -6.46 -8.29 -4.90
N PRO A 76 -7.13 -9.42 -5.24
CA PRO A 76 -8.23 -9.42 -6.21
C PRO A 76 -9.26 -8.33 -5.92
N GLY A 77 -9.66 -7.58 -6.96
CA GLY A 77 -10.52 -6.39 -6.90
C GLY A 77 -9.76 -5.06 -6.95
N THR A 78 -8.43 -5.07 -6.82
CA THR A 78 -7.61 -3.86 -6.90
C THR A 78 -7.75 -3.17 -8.25
N ARG A 79 -7.76 -3.93 -9.35
CA ARG A 79 -7.93 -3.37 -10.71
C ARG A 79 -9.27 -2.66 -10.83
N ASP A 80 -10.35 -3.32 -10.44
CA ASP A 80 -11.69 -2.72 -10.51
C ASP A 80 -11.79 -1.45 -9.67
N TYR A 81 -11.18 -1.44 -8.47
CA TYR A 81 -11.14 -0.26 -7.63
C TYR A 81 -10.40 0.90 -8.29
N VAL A 82 -9.20 0.65 -8.84
CA VAL A 82 -8.39 1.68 -9.51
C VAL A 82 -9.10 2.22 -10.75
N ASP A 83 -9.69 1.35 -11.57
CA ASP A 83 -10.41 1.76 -12.80
C ASP A 83 -11.61 2.64 -12.45
N GLN A 84 -12.39 2.28 -11.43
CA GLN A 84 -13.51 3.09 -10.96
C GLN A 84 -13.05 4.42 -10.35
N LEU A 85 -11.96 4.42 -9.58
CA LEU A 85 -11.38 5.63 -9.01
C LEU A 85 -10.97 6.62 -10.10
N LEU A 86 -10.25 6.17 -11.12
CA LEU A 86 -9.83 7.00 -12.25
C LEU A 86 -11.02 7.45 -13.10
N MET A 87 -12.04 6.59 -13.25
CA MET A 87 -13.28 6.97 -13.93
C MET A 87 -14.03 8.08 -13.21
N LEU A 88 -14.11 8.05 -11.89
CA LEU A 88 -14.72 9.09 -11.06
C LEU A 88 -14.07 10.46 -11.32
N TRP A 89 -12.77 10.50 -11.47
CA TRP A 89 -12.00 11.74 -11.67
C TRP A 89 -11.72 12.09 -13.14
N LYS A 90 -12.25 11.31 -14.07
CA LYS A 90 -11.94 11.44 -15.52
C LYS A 90 -12.18 12.83 -16.09
N ALA A 91 -13.26 13.49 -15.70
CA ALA A 91 -13.60 14.85 -16.20
C ALA A 91 -12.58 15.88 -15.70
N GLU A 92 -12.25 15.83 -14.43
CA GLU A 92 -11.27 16.70 -13.78
C GLU A 92 -9.87 16.46 -14.35
N LEU A 93 -9.44 15.22 -14.50
CA LEU A 93 -8.14 14.87 -15.09
C LEU A 93 -7.99 15.39 -16.52
N ARG A 94 -9.03 15.27 -17.34
CA ARG A 94 -9.04 15.82 -18.72
C ARG A 94 -8.85 17.34 -18.71
N GLN A 95 -9.54 18.03 -17.81
CA GLN A 95 -9.42 19.48 -17.66
C GLN A 95 -8.02 19.90 -17.24
N ARG A 96 -7.43 19.22 -16.26
CA ARG A 96 -6.05 19.48 -15.82
C ARG A 96 -5.02 19.23 -16.90
N ILE A 97 -5.10 18.08 -17.59
CA ILE A 97 -4.19 17.76 -18.68
C ILE A 97 -4.20 18.85 -19.75
N ALA A 98 -5.39 19.32 -20.14
CA ALA A 98 -5.54 20.37 -21.14
C ALA A 98 -5.01 21.71 -20.67
N HIS A 99 -5.19 22.06 -19.38
CA HIS A 99 -4.79 23.33 -18.81
C HIS A 99 -3.30 23.40 -18.45
N GLU A 100 -2.77 22.36 -17.77
CA GLU A 100 -1.42 22.39 -17.22
C GLU A 100 -0.34 22.10 -18.26
N GLN A 101 -0.66 21.45 -19.36
CA GLN A 101 0.25 21.14 -20.48
C GLN A 101 1.62 20.57 -20.02
N ARG A 102 1.60 19.65 -19.04
CA ARG A 102 2.83 19.05 -18.53
C ARG A 102 3.50 18.15 -19.59
N SER A 103 4.80 17.98 -19.46
CA SER A 103 5.62 17.21 -20.41
C SER A 103 5.22 15.73 -20.55
N SER A 104 4.54 15.16 -19.56
CA SER A 104 4.08 13.77 -19.57
C SER A 104 2.79 13.60 -18.79
N THR A 105 1.93 12.70 -19.25
CA THR A 105 0.74 12.21 -18.54
C THR A 105 0.92 10.79 -18.02
N LYS A 106 2.08 10.17 -18.23
CA LYS A 106 2.32 8.75 -17.86
C LYS A 106 2.13 8.45 -16.38
N ALA A 107 2.31 9.43 -15.50
CA ALA A 107 2.04 9.25 -14.07
C ALA A 107 0.56 8.99 -13.74
N LEU A 108 -0.35 9.33 -14.65
CA LEU A 108 -1.78 9.07 -14.53
C LEU A 108 -2.19 7.70 -15.09
N GLU A 109 -1.25 7.00 -15.73
CA GLU A 109 -1.41 5.60 -16.09
C GLU A 109 -1.09 4.73 -14.87
N VAL A 110 -1.86 3.68 -14.67
CA VAL A 110 -1.69 2.79 -13.51
C VAL A 110 -1.58 1.34 -13.99
N ASP A 111 -0.45 0.73 -13.67
CA ASP A 111 -0.21 -0.69 -13.92
C ASP A 111 -0.60 -1.47 -12.66
N VAL A 112 -1.74 -2.15 -12.70
CA VAL A 112 -2.22 -2.97 -11.58
C VAL A 112 -1.86 -4.43 -11.81
N THR A 113 -1.26 -5.05 -10.80
CA THR A 113 -1.06 -6.50 -10.71
C THR A 113 -1.82 -7.02 -9.50
N GLU A 114 -2.79 -7.90 -9.72
CA GLU A 114 -3.48 -8.59 -8.63
C GLU A 114 -2.65 -9.77 -8.16
N ILE A 115 -2.30 -9.76 -6.88
CA ILE A 115 -1.41 -10.72 -6.24
C ILE A 115 -2.18 -11.82 -5.53
N LYS A 116 -1.49 -12.93 -5.25
CA LYS A 116 -2.00 -14.09 -4.52
C LYS A 116 -0.99 -14.59 -3.50
N ASP A 117 -1.40 -15.51 -2.65
CA ASP A 117 -0.56 -16.11 -1.62
C ASP A 117 0.74 -16.70 -2.18
N GLY A 118 1.83 -16.47 -1.46
CA GLY A 118 3.15 -17.01 -1.80
C GLY A 118 3.78 -16.43 -3.05
N GLU A 119 3.19 -15.38 -3.66
CA GLU A 119 3.76 -14.75 -4.84
C GLU A 119 5.03 -13.97 -4.49
N GLU A 120 6.02 -14.04 -5.35
CA GLU A 120 7.28 -13.31 -5.20
C GLU A 120 7.37 -12.19 -6.23
N LEU A 121 7.64 -10.98 -5.73
CA LEU A 121 7.88 -9.78 -6.52
C LEU A 121 9.34 -9.36 -6.35
N ASN A 122 9.96 -8.88 -7.42
CA ASN A 122 11.36 -8.47 -7.39
C ASN A 122 11.50 -6.99 -7.80
N PHE A 123 12.19 -6.23 -6.95
CA PHE A 123 12.49 -4.82 -7.15
C PHE A 123 13.99 -4.60 -6.99
N GLY A 124 14.76 -4.89 -8.06
CA GLY A 124 16.21 -4.86 -8.00
C GLY A 124 16.78 -5.89 -7.02
N ASN A 125 17.42 -5.42 -5.96
CA ASN A 125 17.95 -6.27 -4.88
C ASN A 125 16.95 -6.62 -3.78
N LEU A 126 15.75 -6.04 -3.82
CA LEU A 126 14.68 -6.32 -2.87
C LEU A 126 13.75 -7.39 -3.42
N ARG A 127 13.59 -8.48 -2.69
CA ARG A 127 12.56 -9.51 -2.90
C ARG A 127 11.42 -9.28 -1.94
N VAL A 128 10.19 -9.34 -2.45
CA VAL A 128 8.97 -9.23 -1.64
C VAL A 128 8.15 -10.49 -1.83
N LYS A 129 7.77 -11.13 -0.73
CA LYS A 129 6.88 -12.29 -0.74
C LYS A 129 5.57 -11.98 -0.06
N THR A 130 4.46 -12.36 -0.67
CA THR A 130 3.14 -12.26 -0.10
C THR A 130 2.85 -13.40 0.88
N VAL A 131 2.15 -13.11 1.96
CA VAL A 131 1.68 -14.09 2.95
C VAL A 131 0.21 -13.81 3.21
N THR A 132 -0.67 -14.78 2.95
CA THR A 132 -2.08 -14.63 3.31
C THR A 132 -2.23 -14.52 4.82
N VAL A 133 -2.97 -13.51 5.26
CA VAL A 133 -3.27 -13.27 6.68
C VAL A 133 -4.77 -13.41 6.97
N MET A 134 -5.12 -13.47 8.24
CA MET A 134 -6.48 -13.76 8.68
C MET A 134 -7.18 -12.47 9.13
N HIS A 135 -7.94 -11.86 8.23
CA HIS A 135 -8.66 -10.61 8.49
C HIS A 135 -10.13 -10.71 8.09
N LEU A 136 -10.89 -11.54 8.80
CA LEU A 136 -12.32 -11.76 8.50
C LEU A 136 -13.16 -10.49 8.76
N PRO A 137 -14.13 -10.16 7.89
CA PRO A 137 -14.65 -10.95 6.77
C PRO A 137 -13.91 -10.76 5.42
N VAL A 138 -12.79 -10.06 5.40
CA VAL A 138 -11.98 -9.86 4.19
C VAL A 138 -11.39 -11.19 3.75
N ARG A 139 -11.69 -11.60 2.49
CA ARG A 139 -11.22 -12.90 1.96
C ARG A 139 -9.77 -12.88 1.49
N HIS A 140 -9.32 -11.71 1.01
CA HIS A 140 -8.01 -11.53 0.43
C HIS A 140 -7.30 -10.40 1.19
N ALA A 141 -6.54 -10.79 2.20
CA ALA A 141 -5.69 -9.92 2.98
C ALA A 141 -4.28 -10.51 3.04
N PHE A 142 -3.27 -9.67 2.88
CA PHE A 142 -1.88 -10.07 2.80
C PHE A 142 -1.01 -9.30 3.78
N GLY A 143 -0.05 -10.00 4.38
CA GLY A 143 1.18 -9.44 4.88
C GLY A 143 2.28 -9.56 3.83
N PHE A 144 3.37 -8.87 4.04
CA PHE A 144 4.52 -8.86 3.13
C PHE A 144 5.82 -9.14 3.86
N VAL A 145 6.64 -9.99 3.27
CA VAL A 145 8.03 -10.23 3.69
C VAL A 145 8.95 -9.55 2.69
N PHE A 146 9.80 -8.68 3.17
CA PHE A 146 10.80 -7.94 2.41
C PHE A 146 12.16 -8.50 2.75
N GLU A 147 12.93 -8.89 1.75
CA GLU A 147 14.26 -9.47 1.95
C GLU A 147 15.26 -8.89 0.97
N THR A 148 16.40 -8.49 1.50
CA THR A 148 17.64 -8.22 0.78
C THR A 148 18.67 -9.31 1.10
N ALA A 149 19.90 -9.17 0.65
CA ALA A 149 20.97 -10.11 1.02
C ALA A 149 21.35 -10.02 2.51
N GLU A 150 21.04 -8.90 3.18
CA GLU A 150 21.52 -8.58 4.53
C GLU A 150 20.39 -8.47 5.55
N GLU A 151 19.19 -8.05 5.14
CA GLU A 151 18.10 -7.69 6.04
C GLU A 151 16.77 -8.29 5.62
N LYS A 152 15.93 -8.56 6.63
CA LYS A 152 14.58 -9.06 6.48
C LYS A 152 13.60 -8.22 7.31
N ALA A 153 12.59 -7.66 6.65
CA ALA A 153 11.47 -6.99 7.32
C ALA A 153 10.15 -7.67 7.00
N VAL A 154 9.22 -7.64 7.95
CA VAL A 154 7.88 -8.20 7.77
C VAL A 154 6.83 -7.17 8.18
N ILE A 155 5.81 -7.00 7.35
CA ILE A 155 4.65 -6.14 7.62
C ILE A 155 3.40 -7.01 7.62
N SER A 156 2.63 -6.99 8.72
CA SER A 156 1.49 -7.89 8.90
C SER A 156 0.29 -7.54 8.03
N GLY A 157 0.06 -6.27 7.73
CA GLY A 157 -1.29 -5.81 7.40
C GLY A 157 -2.22 -6.04 8.60
N ASP A 158 -3.52 -5.97 8.38
CA ASP A 158 -4.52 -6.25 9.40
C ASP A 158 -4.73 -7.77 9.52
N THR A 159 -4.58 -8.30 10.71
CA THR A 159 -4.70 -9.75 10.95
C THR A 159 -4.96 -10.08 12.42
N ILE A 160 -5.75 -11.09 12.68
CA ILE A 160 -5.76 -11.80 13.97
C ILE A 160 -4.54 -12.73 14.05
N TYR A 161 -4.46 -13.54 15.11
CA TYR A 161 -3.42 -14.56 15.23
C TYR A 161 -3.30 -15.41 13.95
N CYS A 162 -2.14 -15.34 13.29
CA CYS A 162 -1.90 -15.97 11.99
C CYS A 162 -0.60 -16.79 12.01
N PRO A 163 -0.68 -18.15 12.09
CA PRO A 163 0.50 -19.01 12.11
C PRO A 163 1.41 -18.86 10.90
N ALA A 164 0.85 -18.62 9.70
CA ALA A 164 1.62 -18.40 8.48
C ALA A 164 2.50 -17.15 8.57
N LEU A 165 1.97 -16.07 9.14
CA LEU A 165 2.73 -14.83 9.35
C LEU A 165 3.83 -15.03 10.40
N ILE A 166 3.54 -15.76 11.48
CA ILE A 166 4.54 -16.07 12.51
C ILE A 166 5.70 -16.85 11.91
N GLU A 167 5.40 -17.84 11.09
CA GLU A 167 6.43 -18.64 10.41
C GLU A 167 7.25 -17.77 9.45
N ALA A 168 6.57 -16.92 8.67
CA ALA A 168 7.22 -16.00 7.74
C ALA A 168 8.10 -14.96 8.45
N ALA A 169 7.75 -14.56 9.68
CA ALA A 169 8.49 -13.57 10.46
C ALA A 169 9.71 -14.17 11.20
N LYS A 170 9.92 -15.47 11.18
CA LYS A 170 11.12 -16.06 11.80
C LYS A 170 12.39 -15.48 11.18
N GLY A 171 13.31 -15.03 12.04
CA GLY A 171 14.58 -14.46 11.64
C GLY A 171 14.45 -13.08 10.99
N ALA A 172 13.31 -12.39 11.11
CA ALA A 172 13.18 -11.02 10.66
C ALA A 172 13.91 -10.06 11.61
N ASP A 173 14.61 -9.08 11.04
CA ASP A 173 15.24 -7.99 11.79
C ASP A 173 14.20 -6.98 12.28
N VAL A 174 13.11 -6.80 11.50
CA VAL A 174 12.00 -5.92 11.81
C VAL A 174 10.67 -6.61 11.56
N LEU A 175 9.76 -6.54 12.53
CA LEU A 175 8.36 -6.89 12.37
C LEU A 175 7.49 -5.68 12.69
N LEU A 176 6.78 -5.17 11.70
CA LEU A 176 5.71 -4.19 11.87
C LEU A 176 4.38 -4.95 11.91
N HIS A 177 3.78 -5.03 13.09
CA HIS A 177 2.51 -5.73 13.32
C HIS A 177 1.44 -4.76 13.79
N GLU A 178 0.21 -4.90 13.30
CA GLU A 178 -0.92 -4.13 13.84
C GLU A 178 -1.11 -4.40 15.33
N VAL A 179 -1.64 -3.42 16.02
CA VAL A 179 -1.97 -3.52 17.45
C VAL A 179 -3.35 -2.96 17.70
N PHE A 180 -4.20 -3.79 18.26
CA PHE A 180 -5.52 -3.39 18.72
C PHE A 180 -5.52 -3.15 20.24
N ILE A 181 -5.74 -1.91 20.66
CA ILE A 181 -5.80 -1.55 22.08
C ILE A 181 -7.22 -1.69 22.57
N HIS A 182 -7.57 -2.88 23.04
CA HIS A 182 -8.93 -3.26 23.44
C HIS A 182 -9.58 -2.27 24.43
N GLY A 183 -8.82 -1.79 25.43
CA GLY A 183 -9.32 -0.85 26.45
C GLY A 183 -9.78 0.50 25.87
N GLU A 184 -9.11 0.99 24.82
CA GLU A 184 -9.45 2.24 24.17
C GLU A 184 -10.54 2.08 23.11
N MET A 185 -10.58 0.94 22.44
CA MET A 185 -11.49 0.68 21.32
C MET A 185 -12.83 0.09 21.73
N SER A 186 -12.94 -0.48 22.94
CA SER A 186 -14.17 -1.11 23.44
C SER A 186 -15.39 -0.19 23.46
N GLN A 187 -15.18 1.13 23.50
CA GLN A 187 -16.25 2.13 23.51
C GLN A 187 -16.76 2.50 22.10
N VAL A 188 -15.96 2.26 21.06
CA VAL A 188 -16.25 2.71 19.69
C VAL A 188 -16.36 1.56 18.69
N ALA A 189 -15.74 0.43 18.98
CA ALA A 189 -15.80 -0.75 18.11
C ALA A 189 -17.09 -1.55 18.34
N GLY A 190 -17.70 -2.01 17.26
CA GLY A 190 -18.85 -2.92 17.34
C GLY A 190 -18.46 -4.28 17.91
N ASN A 191 -19.43 -4.97 18.53
CA ASN A 191 -19.20 -6.29 19.16
C ASN A 191 -18.59 -7.36 18.23
N ARG A 192 -18.80 -7.25 16.91
CA ARG A 192 -18.19 -8.17 15.93
C ARG A 192 -16.74 -7.82 15.68
N THR A 193 -16.40 -6.54 15.59
CA THR A 193 -15.03 -6.07 15.43
C THR A 193 -14.12 -6.55 16.55
N LEU A 194 -14.60 -6.48 17.81
CA LEU A 194 -13.87 -6.98 18.99
C LEU A 194 -13.62 -8.50 18.99
N LYS A 195 -14.25 -9.25 18.10
CA LYS A 195 -14.08 -10.70 17.97
C LYS A 195 -13.19 -11.10 16.79
N THR A 196 -12.85 -10.16 15.92
CA THR A 196 -12.16 -10.42 14.65
C THR A 196 -10.82 -9.68 14.51
N VAL A 197 -10.41 -8.99 15.56
CA VAL A 197 -9.09 -8.34 15.71
C VAL A 197 -8.34 -8.89 16.89
#